data_349273e456f4491c025596522fae110b
#
_entry.id   349273e456f4491c025596522fae110b
#
_cell.length_a   1.000
_cell.length_b   1.000
_cell.length_c   1.000
_cell.angle_alpha   90.00
_cell.angle_beta   90.00
_cell.angle_gamma   90.00
#
_symmetry.space_group_name_H-M   'P 1'
#
loop_
_entity.id
_entity.type
_entity.pdbx_description
1 polymer ?
#
loop_
_entity_poly.entity_id
_entity_poly.type
_entity_poly.pdbx_seq_one_letter_code
_entity_poly.pdbx_strand_id
1 'polypeptide(L)'
;MRIKLKIMTTLLGVLFGCGIAASQTPKAEQVMDSKRQHIAEVATLTSTGDLDKLKPVLTDGLNDGMTVGELKEVMVHAYAYCGFPRALRGLQTLVAVLDERKAKGIEDDWGREASPITDTRSKYERGRDILAEISGVPADAPKADYAVLAPEIE
;
A
#
# COMPACT_ATOMS: atom_id res chain seq x y z
N MET A 1 -18.88 -4.35 91.01
CA MET A 1 -17.76 -4.18 90.10
C MET A 1 -18.27 -4.35 88.66
N ARG A 2 -18.32 -3.29 87.87
CA ARG A 2 -19.08 -3.22 86.60
C ARG A 2 -18.12 -3.58 85.47
N ILE A 3 -18.44 -4.63 84.74
CA ILE A 3 -17.73 -5.00 83.49
C ILE A 3 -18.59 -4.56 82.32
N LYS A 4 -18.16 -3.58 81.59
CA LYS A 4 -18.81 -3.10 80.37
C LYS A 4 -18.38 -3.96 79.16
N LEU A 5 -19.32 -4.72 78.63
CA LEU A 5 -19.16 -5.47 77.38
C LEU A 5 -19.32 -4.53 76.19
N LYS A 6 -18.25 -4.28 75.42
CA LYS A 6 -18.34 -3.56 74.17
C LYS A 6 -18.58 -4.54 73.01
N ILE A 7 -19.78 -4.48 72.47
CA ILE A 7 -20.13 -5.20 71.28
C ILE A 7 -19.57 -4.37 70.07
N MET A 8 -18.60 -4.90 69.39
CA MET A 8 -18.03 -4.29 68.18
C MET A 8 -18.66 -4.98 66.96
N THR A 9 -19.62 -4.30 66.36
CA THR A 9 -20.28 -4.76 65.14
C THR A 9 -19.43 -4.43 63.94
N THR A 10 -18.76 -5.42 63.37
CA THR A 10 -17.98 -5.27 62.15
C THR A 10 -18.92 -5.49 60.94
N LEU A 11 -19.30 -4.41 60.29
CA LEU A 11 -20.05 -4.43 59.05
C LEU A 11 -19.11 -4.66 57.87
N LEU A 12 -19.07 -5.86 57.33
CA LEU A 12 -18.26 -6.22 56.16
C LEU A 12 -19.06 -5.89 54.89
N GLY A 13 -18.83 -4.69 54.34
CA GLY A 13 -19.39 -4.27 53.06
C GLY A 13 -18.51 -4.81 51.90
N VAL A 14 -18.91 -5.89 51.26
CA VAL A 14 -18.32 -6.36 50.01
C VAL A 14 -18.91 -5.54 48.87
N LEU A 15 -18.17 -4.50 48.43
CA LEU A 15 -18.44 -3.82 47.19
C LEU A 15 -17.83 -4.63 46.01
N PHE A 16 -18.71 -5.35 45.33
CA PHE A 16 -18.37 -5.99 44.02
C PHE A 16 -18.27 -4.88 42.99
N GLY A 17 -17.05 -4.29 42.87
CA GLY A 17 -16.71 -3.40 41.78
C GLY A 17 -16.45 -4.22 40.51
N CYS A 18 -17.49 -4.38 39.68
CA CYS A 18 -17.32 -4.89 38.32
C CYS A 18 -16.57 -3.84 37.46
N GLY A 19 -15.26 -3.84 37.57
CA GLY A 19 -14.41 -3.05 36.71
C GLY A 19 -14.40 -3.68 35.31
N ILE A 20 -15.17 -3.10 34.39
CA ILE A 20 -15.00 -3.38 32.97
C ILE A 20 -13.63 -2.80 32.60
N ALA A 21 -12.60 -3.64 32.63
CA ALA A 21 -11.32 -3.32 32.01
C ALA A 21 -11.55 -3.25 30.49
N ALA A 22 -11.84 -2.06 29.99
CA ALA A 22 -11.74 -1.78 28.57
C ALA A 22 -10.27 -2.04 28.19
N SER A 23 -10.01 -3.20 27.58
CA SER A 23 -8.77 -3.50 26.91
C SER A 23 -8.61 -2.51 25.78
N GLN A 24 -8.01 -1.37 26.08
CA GLN A 24 -7.47 -0.49 25.04
C GLN A 24 -6.21 -1.19 24.53
N THR A 25 -6.39 -2.02 23.49
CA THR A 25 -5.27 -2.33 22.62
C THR A 25 -4.75 -0.99 22.11
N PRO A 26 -3.49 -0.64 22.38
CA PRO A 26 -2.92 0.54 21.76
C PRO A 26 -2.98 0.28 20.24
N LYS A 27 -3.82 1.05 19.53
CA LYS A 27 -3.76 1.17 18.10
C LYS A 27 -2.37 1.73 17.84
N ALA A 28 -1.43 0.85 17.54
CA ALA A 28 -0.14 1.27 17.04
C ALA A 28 -0.46 2.08 15.78
N GLU A 29 -0.38 3.39 15.89
CA GLU A 29 -0.37 4.30 14.78
C GLU A 29 0.87 3.92 13.98
N GLN A 30 0.66 3.06 12.98
CA GLN A 30 1.73 2.69 12.07
C GLN A 30 2.03 3.94 11.26
N VAL A 31 2.96 4.75 11.78
CA VAL A 31 3.56 5.85 11.02
C VAL A 31 4.17 5.20 9.78
N MET A 32 3.58 5.48 8.61
CA MET A 32 4.15 5.05 7.34
C MET A 32 5.55 5.64 7.23
N ASP A 33 6.54 4.82 6.87
CA ASP A 33 7.85 5.35 6.54
C ASP A 33 7.77 6.26 5.30
N SER A 34 8.74 7.15 5.12
CA SER A 34 8.73 8.16 4.05
C SER A 34 8.58 7.52 2.67
N LYS A 35 9.21 6.38 2.43
CA LYS A 35 9.13 5.65 1.17
C LYS A 35 7.70 5.19 0.85
N ARG A 36 6.98 4.63 1.83
CA ARG A 36 5.58 4.22 1.65
C ARG A 36 4.67 5.42 1.43
N GLN A 37 4.95 6.55 2.09
CA GLN A 37 4.23 7.80 1.85
C GLN A 37 4.40 8.25 0.39
N HIS A 38 5.63 8.32 -0.12
CA HIS A 38 5.87 8.67 -1.52
C HIS A 38 5.19 7.73 -2.50
N ILE A 39 5.22 6.41 -2.25
CA ILE A 39 4.50 5.43 -3.08
C ILE A 39 3.00 5.75 -3.12
N ALA A 40 2.38 6.01 -1.97
CA ALA A 40 0.95 6.32 -1.89
C ALA A 40 0.60 7.65 -2.58
N GLU A 41 1.41 8.68 -2.40
CA GLU A 41 1.23 10.00 -3.03
C GLU A 41 1.40 9.93 -4.54
N VAL A 42 2.48 9.29 -5.04
CA VAL A 42 2.72 9.10 -6.47
C VAL A 42 1.59 8.31 -7.12
N ALA A 43 1.14 7.20 -6.49
CA ALA A 43 0.03 6.41 -7.00
C ALA A 43 -1.27 7.22 -7.06
N THR A 44 -1.57 7.98 -6.00
CA THR A 44 -2.77 8.83 -5.91
C THR A 44 -2.76 9.94 -6.97
N LEU A 45 -1.65 10.68 -7.08
CA LEU A 45 -1.54 11.81 -8.00
C LEU A 45 -1.49 11.36 -9.47
N THR A 46 -0.88 10.21 -9.77
CA THR A 46 -0.94 9.57 -11.06
C THR A 46 -2.37 9.19 -11.42
N SER A 47 -3.10 8.56 -10.50
CA SER A 47 -4.47 8.09 -10.72
C SER A 47 -5.47 9.23 -10.87
N THR A 48 -5.31 10.33 -10.13
CA THR A 48 -6.14 11.53 -10.28
C THR A 48 -5.73 12.39 -11.48
N GLY A 49 -4.49 12.26 -11.94
CA GLY A 49 -3.91 13.04 -13.04
C GLY A 49 -3.53 14.46 -12.64
N ASP A 50 -3.27 14.71 -11.35
CA ASP A 50 -2.78 15.99 -10.83
C ASP A 50 -1.25 16.08 -11.02
N LEU A 51 -0.85 16.40 -12.26
CA LEU A 51 0.56 16.41 -12.65
C LEU A 51 1.35 17.54 -12.00
N ASP A 52 0.69 18.65 -11.68
CA ASP A 52 1.33 19.80 -11.02
C ASP A 52 1.80 19.44 -9.60
N LYS A 53 1.02 18.63 -8.89
CA LYS A 53 1.42 18.10 -7.59
C LYS A 53 2.31 16.87 -7.70
N LEU A 54 2.15 16.06 -8.74
CA LEU A 54 2.97 14.88 -8.95
C LEU A 54 4.46 15.25 -9.11
N LYS A 55 4.76 16.29 -9.86
CA LYS A 55 6.14 16.69 -10.17
C LYS A 55 7.00 16.98 -8.93
N PRO A 56 6.59 17.82 -7.95
CA PRO A 56 7.35 17.99 -6.71
C PRO A 56 7.46 16.70 -5.90
N VAL A 57 6.40 15.90 -5.79
CA VAL A 57 6.42 14.63 -5.03
C VAL A 57 7.44 13.64 -5.62
N LEU A 58 7.57 13.57 -6.95
CA LEU A 58 8.61 12.77 -7.60
C LEU A 58 10.01 13.27 -7.27
N THR A 59 10.20 14.58 -7.25
CA THR A 59 11.48 15.20 -6.88
C THR A 59 11.84 14.90 -5.43
N ASP A 60 10.88 15.01 -4.53
CA ASP A 60 11.07 14.75 -3.10
C ASP A 60 11.36 13.27 -2.85
N GLY A 61 10.64 12.35 -3.52
CA GLY A 61 10.90 10.92 -3.44
C GLY A 61 12.34 10.55 -3.86
N LEU A 62 12.84 11.13 -4.97
CA LEU A 62 14.22 10.93 -5.40
C LEU A 62 15.24 11.51 -4.41
N ASN A 63 14.95 12.67 -3.82
CA ASN A 63 15.80 13.28 -2.78
C ASN A 63 15.82 12.44 -1.49
N ASP A 64 14.73 11.78 -1.17
CA ASP A 64 14.59 10.89 0.00
C ASP A 64 15.11 9.45 -0.28
N GLY A 65 15.76 9.25 -1.43
CA GLY A 65 16.46 8.02 -1.75
C GLY A 65 15.61 6.94 -2.43
N MET A 66 14.45 7.29 -2.97
CA MET A 66 13.75 6.39 -3.88
C MET A 66 14.54 6.30 -5.20
N THR A 67 14.54 5.11 -5.79
CA THR A 67 15.14 4.91 -7.09
C THR A 67 14.18 5.26 -8.23
N VAL A 68 14.72 5.58 -9.39
CA VAL A 68 13.92 5.81 -10.61
C VAL A 68 13.07 4.58 -10.94
N GLY A 69 13.63 3.39 -10.77
CA GLY A 69 12.93 2.12 -10.98
C GLY A 69 11.73 1.97 -10.08
N GLU A 70 11.84 2.32 -8.79
CA GLU A 70 10.71 2.24 -7.85
C GLU A 70 9.58 3.19 -8.23
N LEU A 71 9.89 4.45 -8.55
CA LEU A 71 8.88 5.42 -8.99
C LEU A 71 8.21 4.99 -10.31
N LYS A 72 9.00 4.48 -11.26
CA LYS A 72 8.51 3.93 -12.51
C LYS A 72 7.52 2.77 -12.26
N GLU A 73 7.89 1.83 -11.39
CA GLU A 73 7.04 0.67 -11.11
C GLU A 73 5.71 1.04 -10.44
N VAL A 74 5.67 2.07 -9.58
CA VAL A 74 4.41 2.59 -9.03
C VAL A 74 3.46 3.02 -10.15
N MET A 75 3.96 3.75 -11.15
CA MET A 75 3.14 4.23 -12.27
C MET A 75 2.74 3.10 -13.24
N VAL A 76 3.66 2.16 -13.48
CA VAL A 76 3.36 0.96 -14.29
C VAL A 76 2.30 0.10 -13.61
N HIS A 77 2.39 -0.07 -12.29
CA HIS A 77 1.36 -0.78 -11.52
C HIS A 77 0.00 -0.04 -11.56
N ALA A 78 0.02 1.29 -11.43
CA ALA A 78 -1.18 2.11 -11.50
C ALA A 78 -1.93 1.97 -12.85
N TYR A 79 -1.24 1.61 -13.94
CA TYR A 79 -1.87 1.38 -15.25
C TYR A 79 -3.06 0.42 -15.18
N ALA A 80 -2.96 -0.66 -14.39
CA ALA A 80 -4.03 -1.64 -14.25
C ALA A 80 -5.31 -1.08 -13.59
N TYR A 81 -5.20 0.04 -12.86
CA TYR A 81 -6.30 0.62 -12.07
C TYR A 81 -6.83 1.94 -12.62
N CYS A 82 -5.95 2.78 -13.14
CA CYS A 82 -6.32 4.11 -13.64
C CYS A 82 -6.24 4.25 -15.17
N GLY A 83 -5.84 3.19 -15.85
CA GLY A 83 -5.76 3.11 -17.31
C GLY A 83 -4.51 3.73 -17.91
N PHE A 84 -4.26 3.38 -19.18
CA PHE A 84 -3.07 3.75 -19.94
C PHE A 84 -2.80 5.27 -19.97
N PRO A 85 -3.79 6.16 -20.26
CA PRO A 85 -3.49 7.58 -20.40
C PRO A 85 -2.94 8.22 -19.13
N ARG A 86 -3.45 7.82 -17.96
CA ARG A 86 -3.01 8.34 -16.66
C ARG A 86 -1.59 7.88 -16.32
N ALA A 87 -1.32 6.59 -16.44
CA ALA A 87 0.00 6.03 -16.22
C ALA A 87 1.05 6.63 -17.18
N LEU A 88 0.70 6.79 -18.46
CA LEU A 88 1.59 7.40 -19.45
C LEU A 88 1.93 8.86 -19.10
N ARG A 89 0.94 9.65 -18.67
CA ARG A 89 1.18 11.05 -18.25
C ARG A 89 2.06 11.12 -17.01
N GLY A 90 1.87 10.21 -16.05
CA GLY A 90 2.75 10.09 -14.88
C GLY A 90 4.20 9.80 -15.28
N LEU A 91 4.40 8.79 -16.14
CA LEU A 91 5.75 8.45 -16.65
C LEU A 91 6.40 9.61 -17.41
N GLN A 92 5.64 10.36 -18.23
CA GLN A 92 6.14 11.55 -18.92
C GLN A 92 6.56 12.65 -17.91
N THR A 93 5.84 12.80 -16.81
CA THR A 93 6.21 13.73 -15.74
C THR A 93 7.49 13.29 -15.03
N LEU A 94 7.67 11.99 -14.77
CA LEU A 94 8.92 11.47 -14.24
C LEU A 94 10.11 11.75 -15.18
N VAL A 95 9.96 11.52 -16.48
CA VAL A 95 11.00 11.85 -17.47
C VAL A 95 11.38 13.33 -17.39
N ALA A 96 10.39 14.22 -17.36
CA ALA A 96 10.65 15.66 -17.24
C ALA A 96 11.41 16.03 -15.95
N VAL A 97 11.08 15.40 -14.83
CA VAL A 97 11.81 15.56 -13.55
C VAL A 97 13.26 15.11 -13.69
N LEU A 98 13.50 13.94 -14.27
CA LEU A 98 14.84 13.40 -14.47
C LEU A 98 15.69 14.28 -15.38
N ASP A 99 15.12 14.82 -16.47
CA ASP A 99 15.80 15.74 -17.39
C ASP A 99 16.19 17.05 -16.67
N GLU A 100 15.30 17.61 -15.84
CA GLU A 100 15.60 18.80 -15.06
C GLU A 100 16.69 18.56 -14.00
N ARG A 101 16.70 17.39 -13.37
CA ARG A 101 17.72 17.00 -12.38
C ARG A 101 19.06 16.77 -13.06
N LYS A 102 19.07 16.09 -14.18
CA LYS A 102 20.27 15.89 -15.01
C LYS A 102 20.87 17.20 -15.50
N ALA A 103 20.02 18.16 -15.91
CA ALA A 103 20.48 19.50 -16.33
C ALA A 103 21.15 20.28 -15.17
N LYS A 104 20.82 19.94 -13.92
CA LYS A 104 21.47 20.47 -12.71
C LYS A 104 22.70 19.66 -12.27
N GLY A 105 23.12 18.66 -13.03
CA GLY A 105 24.24 17.78 -12.70
C GLY A 105 23.94 16.74 -11.62
N ILE A 106 22.67 16.45 -11.35
CA ILE A 106 22.25 15.41 -10.40
C ILE A 106 22.17 14.08 -11.16
N GLU A 107 22.84 13.07 -10.63
CA GLU A 107 22.74 11.68 -11.10
C GLU A 107 21.82 10.91 -10.17
N ASP A 108 20.70 10.40 -10.70
CA ASP A 108 19.71 9.64 -9.96
C ASP A 108 20.03 8.13 -10.00
N ASP A 109 19.78 7.45 -8.87
CA ASP A 109 19.90 6.00 -8.77
C ASP A 109 18.77 5.33 -9.55
N TRP A 110 19.10 4.52 -10.55
CA TRP A 110 18.13 3.76 -11.32
C TRP A 110 17.58 2.55 -10.57
N GLY A 111 18.27 2.12 -9.53
CA GLY A 111 17.88 0.95 -8.75
C GLY A 111 18.14 -0.38 -9.46
N ARG A 112 17.53 -1.43 -8.93
CA ARG A 112 17.70 -2.78 -9.46
C ARG A 112 16.85 -2.99 -10.73
N GLU A 113 17.46 -3.55 -11.74
CA GLU A 113 16.76 -4.01 -12.94
C GLU A 113 15.75 -5.14 -12.62
N ALA A 114 14.68 -5.19 -13.40
CA ALA A 114 13.72 -6.27 -13.32
C ALA A 114 14.39 -7.61 -13.67
N SER A 115 14.03 -8.66 -12.96
CA SER A 115 14.52 -10.01 -13.29
C SER A 115 14.03 -10.43 -14.67
N PRO A 116 14.89 -11.02 -15.50
CA PRO A 116 14.49 -11.49 -16.82
C PRO A 116 13.44 -12.60 -16.70
N ILE A 117 12.43 -12.56 -17.55
CA ILE A 117 11.43 -13.60 -17.64
C ILE A 117 12.01 -14.75 -18.45
N THR A 118 12.29 -15.86 -17.78
CA THR A 118 12.83 -17.08 -18.40
C THR A 118 11.74 -18.07 -18.84
N ASP A 119 10.53 -17.90 -18.37
CA ASP A 119 9.37 -18.71 -18.72
C ASP A 119 8.91 -18.41 -20.15
N THR A 120 8.94 -19.40 -21.02
CA THR A 120 8.62 -19.29 -22.46
C THR A 120 7.12 -19.37 -22.76
N ARG A 121 6.29 -19.66 -21.76
CA ARG A 121 4.83 -19.67 -21.93
C ARG A 121 4.29 -18.28 -22.25
N SER A 122 3.10 -18.22 -22.81
CA SER A 122 2.45 -16.94 -23.11
C SER A 122 2.20 -16.12 -21.82
N LYS A 123 2.06 -14.81 -21.98
CA LYS A 123 1.71 -13.92 -20.83
C LYS A 123 0.38 -14.34 -20.17
N TYR A 124 -0.57 -14.78 -21.00
CA TYR A 124 -1.87 -15.24 -20.52
C TYR A 124 -1.73 -16.49 -19.64
N GLU A 125 -1.01 -17.52 -20.11
CA GLU A 125 -0.83 -18.76 -19.34
C GLU A 125 -0.14 -18.51 -18.00
N ARG A 126 0.93 -17.70 -18.01
CA ARG A 126 1.62 -17.33 -16.77
C ARG A 126 0.72 -16.54 -15.81
N GLY A 127 -0.02 -15.56 -16.34
CA GLY A 127 -0.93 -14.73 -15.54
C GLY A 127 -2.06 -15.56 -14.94
N ARG A 128 -2.66 -16.44 -15.71
CA ARG A 128 -3.71 -17.37 -15.26
C ARG A 128 -3.24 -18.27 -14.11
N ASP A 129 -2.05 -18.84 -14.25
CA ASP A 129 -1.52 -19.77 -13.23
C ASP A 129 -1.16 -19.01 -11.93
N ILE A 130 -0.58 -17.80 -12.04
CA ILE A 130 -0.33 -16.92 -10.88
C ILE A 130 -1.64 -16.50 -10.22
N LEU A 131 -2.65 -16.15 -11.02
CA LEU A 131 -3.96 -15.79 -10.49
C LEU A 131 -4.61 -16.96 -9.74
N ALA A 132 -4.51 -18.17 -10.27
CA ALA A 132 -4.99 -19.38 -9.62
C ALA A 132 -4.29 -19.62 -8.27
N GLU A 133 -2.98 -19.43 -8.22
CA GLU A 133 -2.19 -19.56 -6.98
C GLU A 133 -2.62 -18.52 -5.93
N ILE A 134 -2.74 -17.25 -6.32
CA ILE A 134 -3.07 -16.14 -5.40
C ILE A 134 -4.52 -16.23 -4.91
N SER A 135 -5.46 -16.55 -5.80
CA SER A 135 -6.89 -16.60 -5.48
C SER A 135 -7.33 -17.91 -4.82
N GLY A 136 -6.55 -18.97 -4.96
CA GLY A 136 -6.94 -20.33 -4.56
C GLY A 136 -8.01 -20.94 -5.46
N VAL A 137 -8.31 -20.33 -6.61
CA VAL A 137 -9.28 -20.82 -7.60
C VAL A 137 -8.50 -21.56 -8.70
N PRO A 138 -8.84 -22.83 -9.04
CA PRO A 138 -8.16 -23.57 -10.09
C PRO A 138 -8.15 -22.83 -11.43
N ALA A 139 -7.04 -22.91 -12.17
CA ALA A 139 -6.86 -22.24 -13.46
C ALA A 139 -7.85 -22.70 -14.55
N ASP A 140 -8.45 -23.85 -14.37
CA ASP A 140 -9.47 -24.45 -15.24
C ASP A 140 -10.91 -24.32 -14.69
N ALA A 141 -11.08 -23.54 -13.61
CA ALA A 141 -12.40 -23.27 -13.06
C ALA A 141 -13.31 -22.60 -14.11
N PRO A 142 -14.64 -22.79 -14.01
CA PRO A 142 -15.58 -22.07 -14.86
C PRO A 142 -15.37 -20.58 -14.78
N LYS A 143 -15.45 -19.90 -15.93
CA LYS A 143 -15.30 -18.43 -16.01
C LYS A 143 -16.36 -17.73 -15.19
N ALA A 144 -15.97 -16.65 -14.53
CA ALA A 144 -16.92 -15.77 -13.83
C ALA A 144 -17.89 -15.12 -14.81
N ASP A 145 -19.09 -14.77 -14.35
CA ASP A 145 -20.16 -14.22 -15.18
C ASP A 145 -19.70 -13.01 -16.02
N TYR A 146 -18.87 -12.13 -15.45
CA TYR A 146 -18.31 -10.98 -16.18
C TYR A 146 -17.39 -11.41 -17.33
N ALA A 147 -16.60 -12.47 -17.18
CA ALA A 147 -15.70 -12.97 -18.21
C ALA A 147 -16.45 -13.71 -19.34
N VAL A 148 -17.68 -14.16 -19.07
CA VAL A 148 -18.60 -14.65 -20.14
C VAL A 148 -19.16 -13.48 -20.94
N LEU A 149 -19.46 -12.36 -20.27
CA LEU A 149 -20.01 -11.16 -20.90
C LEU A 149 -18.95 -10.35 -21.67
N ALA A 150 -17.73 -10.27 -21.13
CA ALA A 150 -16.63 -9.48 -21.68
C ALA A 150 -15.31 -10.27 -21.64
N PRO A 151 -15.17 -11.28 -22.53
CA PRO A 151 -14.01 -12.18 -22.54
C PRO A 151 -12.68 -11.47 -22.83
N GLU A 152 -12.72 -10.28 -23.40
CA GLU A 152 -11.54 -9.44 -23.69
C GLU A 152 -10.91 -8.79 -22.46
N ILE A 153 -11.56 -8.89 -21.28
CA ILE A 153 -11.05 -8.33 -20.02
C ILE A 153 -10.23 -9.38 -19.23
N GLU A 154 -10.32 -10.64 -19.60
CA GLU A 154 -9.67 -11.76 -18.90
C GLU A 154 -8.17 -11.93 -19.23
#